data_0e10e626cbed6d93b1446c54fb0923c7
#
_entry.id   0e10e626cbed6d93b1446c54fb0923c7
#
_cell.length_a   1.000
_cell.length_b   1.000
_cell.length_c   1.000
_cell.angle_alpha   90.00
_cell.angle_beta   90.00
_cell.angle_gamma   90.00
#
_symmetry.space_group_name_H-M   'P 1'
#
loop_
_entity.id
_entity.type
_entity.pdbx_description
1 polymer ?
#
loop_
_entity_poly.entity_id
_entity_poly.type
_entity_poly.pdbx_seq_one_letter_code
_entity_poly.pdbx_strand_id
1 'polypeptide(L)'
;MTARGWEDFSNLLDTYEALGLKADEALIRQYIQHEKIAEDFSAYLDLYYKYRDDYGVEEILAGQARPAVFARLLNAPFDERLSLVSLLLSGLNNRFTASRRADAAADACYAFLREAKQGFATLPDDIPDGPATLFNQMMTDYDAETRRQREAGLLSRDALATRLKVYAVLRQWEAELRRAKAAGTQEAFDLLRTQFQSLSDERDAAQEAAASALEAAFDFMEQAFAESQEMVVFVTELTLAPAAHAFITENGCPRYFQYNKDLLLDHRKAALQQELAAEERRHGGM
;
A
#
# COMPACT_ATOMS: atom_id res chain seq x y z
N MET A 1 14.83 -2.18 22.03
CA MET A 1 13.67 -2.68 21.28
C MET A 1 14.15 -3.66 20.23
N THR A 2 13.46 -4.79 20.01
CA THR A 2 13.79 -5.78 18.97
C THR A 2 13.08 -5.42 17.67
N ALA A 3 13.49 -5.99 16.52
CA ALA A 3 12.80 -5.79 15.24
C ALA A 3 11.31 -6.13 15.34
N ARG A 4 10.95 -7.22 16.04
CA ARG A 4 9.56 -7.60 16.32
C ARG A 4 8.82 -6.56 17.17
N GLY A 5 9.49 -5.98 18.16
CA GLY A 5 8.89 -4.92 18.99
C GLY A 5 8.59 -3.65 18.18
N TRP A 6 9.45 -3.30 17.22
CA TRP A 6 9.19 -2.20 16.30
C TRP A 6 7.99 -2.49 15.38
N GLU A 7 7.89 -3.71 14.90
CA GLU A 7 6.78 -4.17 14.06
C GLU A 7 5.45 -4.14 14.83
N ASP A 8 5.41 -4.63 16.06
CA ASP A 8 4.23 -4.60 16.91
C ASP A 8 3.81 -3.16 17.25
N PHE A 9 4.78 -2.28 17.49
CA PHE A 9 4.52 -0.87 17.75
C PHE A 9 4.01 -0.13 16.50
N SER A 10 4.58 -0.37 15.33
CA SER A 10 4.10 0.19 14.06
C SER A 10 2.64 -0.18 13.80
N ASN A 11 2.26 -1.45 14.01
CA ASN A 11 0.86 -1.88 13.83
C ASN A 11 -0.10 -1.26 14.85
N LEU A 12 0.38 -0.99 16.07
CA LEU A 12 -0.41 -0.28 17.04
C LEU A 12 -0.65 1.17 16.58
N LEU A 13 0.39 1.86 16.09
CA LEU A 13 0.27 3.21 15.53
C LEU A 13 -0.72 3.25 14.37
N ASP A 14 -0.60 2.31 13.41
CA ASP A 14 -1.54 2.18 12.29
C ASP A 14 -2.99 1.97 12.77
N THR A 15 -3.17 1.18 13.84
CA THR A 15 -4.50 0.94 14.44
C THR A 15 -5.04 2.22 15.09
N TYR A 16 -4.20 2.97 15.81
CA TYR A 16 -4.58 4.24 16.41
C TYR A 16 -4.98 5.26 15.35
N GLU A 17 -4.21 5.36 14.27
CA GLU A 17 -4.54 6.25 13.14
C GLU A 17 -5.86 5.85 12.46
N ALA A 18 -6.09 4.56 12.23
CA ALA A 18 -7.34 4.05 11.65
C ALA A 18 -8.57 4.36 12.53
N LEU A 19 -8.38 4.48 13.84
CA LEU A 19 -9.40 4.87 14.80
C LEU A 19 -9.51 6.39 15.01
N GLY A 20 -8.69 7.20 14.33
CA GLY A 20 -8.61 8.64 14.51
C GLY A 20 -8.01 9.06 15.86
N LEU A 21 -7.26 8.17 16.52
CA LEU A 21 -6.59 8.41 17.78
C LEU A 21 -5.13 8.80 17.53
N LYS A 22 -4.57 9.63 18.40
CA LYS A 22 -3.13 9.94 18.41
C LYS A 22 -2.44 9.14 19.50
N ALA A 23 -1.27 8.58 19.19
CA ALA A 23 -0.43 7.93 20.18
C ALA A 23 0.23 9.02 21.05
N ASP A 24 0.02 8.95 22.37
CA ASP A 24 0.66 9.84 23.33
C ASP A 24 2.01 9.28 23.82
N GLU A 25 2.77 10.11 24.51
CA GLU A 25 4.06 9.73 25.07
C GLU A 25 3.96 8.54 26.05
N ALA A 26 2.86 8.44 26.79
CA ALA A 26 2.65 7.35 27.74
C ALA A 26 2.52 5.99 27.03
N LEU A 27 1.85 5.95 25.88
CA LEU A 27 1.77 4.77 25.03
C LEU A 27 3.13 4.43 24.41
N ILE A 28 3.85 5.45 23.90
CA ILE A 28 5.17 5.28 23.27
C ILE A 28 6.17 4.69 24.25
N ARG A 29 6.17 5.15 25.52
CA ARG A 29 7.04 4.64 26.58
C ARG A 29 6.80 3.17 26.93
N GLN A 30 5.64 2.59 26.64
CA GLN A 30 5.39 1.16 26.83
C GLN A 30 6.19 0.29 25.86
N TYR A 31 6.54 0.82 24.70
CA TYR A 31 7.31 0.13 23.67
C TYR A 31 8.78 0.57 23.65
N ILE A 32 9.04 1.86 23.80
CA ILE A 32 10.38 2.45 23.82
C ILE A 32 10.79 2.70 25.28
N GLN A 33 11.53 1.75 25.85
CA GLN A 33 11.92 1.78 27.28
C GLN A 33 12.93 2.89 27.60
N HIS A 34 13.69 3.38 26.61
CA HIS A 34 14.65 4.44 26.82
C HIS A 34 13.93 5.80 26.79
N GLU A 35 13.88 6.46 27.97
CA GLU A 35 13.09 7.67 28.19
C GLU A 35 13.34 8.77 27.16
N LYS A 36 14.61 9.14 26.95
CA LYS A 36 14.99 10.17 25.99
C LYS A 36 14.57 9.83 24.55
N ILE A 37 14.71 8.55 24.15
CA ILE A 37 14.29 8.11 22.80
C ILE A 37 12.77 8.15 22.68
N ALA A 38 12.03 7.82 23.73
CA ALA A 38 10.58 7.89 23.75
C ALA A 38 10.07 9.34 23.65
N GLU A 39 10.72 10.28 24.35
CA GLU A 39 10.45 11.72 24.26
C GLU A 39 10.73 12.26 22.85
N ASP A 40 11.91 11.96 22.30
CA ASP A 40 12.30 12.39 20.94
C ASP A 40 11.34 11.82 19.88
N PHE A 41 10.92 10.56 20.04
CA PHE A 41 9.97 9.92 19.12
C PHE A 41 8.56 10.50 19.26
N SER A 42 8.11 10.83 20.49
CA SER A 42 6.83 11.51 20.71
C SER A 42 6.81 12.89 20.06
N ALA A 43 7.87 13.67 20.25
CA ALA A 43 8.01 14.99 19.63
C ALA A 43 8.03 14.88 18.08
N TYR A 44 8.68 13.85 17.55
CA TYR A 44 8.66 13.57 16.11
C TYR A 44 7.24 13.26 15.60
N LEU A 45 6.48 12.41 16.28
CA LEU A 45 5.10 12.10 15.91
C LEU A 45 4.18 13.33 15.99
N ASP A 46 4.34 14.17 16.99
CA ASP A 46 3.56 15.41 17.08
C ASP A 46 3.84 16.35 15.91
N LEU A 47 5.11 16.48 15.51
CA LEU A 47 5.49 17.24 14.32
C LEU A 47 4.97 16.58 13.02
N TYR A 48 5.04 15.27 12.94
CA TYR A 48 4.52 14.49 11.82
C TYR A 48 3.02 14.75 11.61
N TYR A 49 2.20 14.62 12.66
CA TYR A 49 0.76 14.87 12.58
C TYR A 49 0.46 16.34 12.27
N LYS A 50 1.19 17.26 12.90
CA LYS A 50 1.05 18.68 12.64
C LYS A 50 1.35 19.04 11.19
N TYR A 51 2.47 18.56 10.64
CA TYR A 51 2.82 18.86 9.25
C TYR A 51 1.86 18.19 8.28
N ARG A 52 1.39 16.97 8.56
CA ARG A 52 0.39 16.30 7.73
C ARG A 52 -0.88 17.14 7.59
N ASP A 53 -1.39 17.66 8.69
CA ASP A 53 -2.62 18.46 8.73
C ASP A 53 -2.38 19.88 8.17
N ASP A 54 -1.27 20.52 8.54
CA ASP A 54 -0.92 21.88 8.09
C ASP A 54 -0.69 21.98 6.58
N TYR A 55 -0.04 20.98 6.00
CA TYR A 55 0.25 20.94 4.56
C TYR A 55 -0.92 20.36 3.75
N GLY A 56 -1.84 19.63 4.38
CA GLY A 56 -2.94 18.98 3.66
C GLY A 56 -2.43 17.91 2.70
N VAL A 57 -1.70 16.91 3.22
CA VAL A 57 -1.07 15.85 2.41
C VAL A 57 -2.10 15.12 1.56
N GLU A 58 -3.29 14.87 2.11
CA GLU A 58 -4.37 14.19 1.39
C GLU A 58 -4.89 15.04 0.22
N GLU A 59 -5.01 16.36 0.40
CA GLU A 59 -5.39 17.29 -0.67
C GLU A 59 -4.31 17.34 -1.76
N ILE A 60 -3.03 17.32 -1.39
CA ILE A 60 -1.92 17.27 -2.37
C ILE A 60 -2.03 15.99 -3.19
N LEU A 61 -2.19 14.83 -2.55
CA LEU A 61 -2.30 13.53 -3.22
C LEU A 61 -3.62 13.37 -4.01
N ALA A 62 -4.62 14.20 -3.74
CA ALA A 62 -5.84 14.33 -4.55
C ALA A 62 -5.71 15.35 -5.70
N GLY A 63 -4.53 15.93 -5.92
CA GLY A 63 -4.31 16.96 -6.94
C GLY A 63 -4.90 18.33 -6.60
N GLN A 64 -5.17 18.61 -5.32
CA GLN A 64 -5.84 19.80 -4.82
C GLN A 64 -4.94 20.61 -3.87
N ALA A 65 -3.65 20.67 -4.16
CA ALA A 65 -2.68 21.42 -3.36
C ALA A 65 -3.08 22.89 -3.22
N ARG A 66 -3.16 23.38 -1.99
CA ARG A 66 -3.53 24.79 -1.72
C ARG A 66 -2.39 25.73 -2.07
N PRO A 67 -2.64 26.90 -2.72
CA PRO A 67 -1.58 27.87 -3.04
C PRO A 67 -0.76 28.33 -1.83
N ALA A 68 -1.37 28.37 -0.64
CA ALA A 68 -0.69 28.73 0.60
C ALA A 68 0.43 27.75 0.98
N VAL A 69 0.33 26.48 0.57
CA VAL A 69 1.37 25.46 0.79
C VAL A 69 2.65 25.83 0.05
N PHE A 70 2.56 26.21 -1.22
CA PHE A 70 3.72 26.61 -2.03
C PHE A 70 4.37 27.88 -1.45
N ALA A 71 3.57 28.87 -1.03
CA ALA A 71 4.09 30.11 -0.41
C ALA A 71 4.83 29.80 0.91
N ARG A 72 4.35 28.85 1.70
CA ARG A 72 5.02 28.41 2.93
C ARG A 72 6.35 27.71 2.63
N LEU A 73 6.38 26.82 1.63
CA LEU A 73 7.57 26.05 1.27
C LEU A 73 8.73 26.93 0.78
N LEU A 74 8.47 28.07 0.18
CA LEU A 74 9.52 29.04 -0.23
C LEU A 74 10.41 29.47 0.92
N ASN A 75 9.88 29.52 2.15
CA ASN A 75 10.59 29.96 3.35
C ASN A 75 10.81 28.84 4.37
N ALA A 76 10.36 27.62 4.07
CA ALA A 76 10.49 26.48 4.97
C ALA A 76 11.95 26.00 5.03
N PRO A 77 12.47 25.66 6.22
CA PRO A 77 13.77 25.03 6.35
C PRO A 77 13.79 23.68 5.66
N PHE A 78 15.00 23.21 5.31
CA PHE A 78 15.20 21.96 4.57
C PHE A 78 14.55 20.75 5.28
N ASP A 79 14.68 20.67 6.61
CA ASP A 79 14.12 19.59 7.41
C ASP A 79 12.59 19.52 7.32
N GLU A 80 11.91 20.67 7.30
CA GLU A 80 10.45 20.76 7.13
C GLU A 80 10.03 20.30 5.73
N ARG A 81 10.80 20.69 4.69
CA ARG A 81 10.56 20.25 3.31
C ARG A 81 10.75 18.74 3.14
N LEU A 82 11.80 18.17 3.74
CA LEU A 82 12.01 16.71 3.76
C LEU A 82 10.90 15.97 4.54
N SER A 83 10.41 16.55 5.62
CA SER A 83 9.29 15.98 6.37
C SER A 83 8.03 15.90 5.50
N LEU A 84 7.75 16.92 4.69
CA LEU A 84 6.64 16.87 3.74
C LEU A 84 6.84 15.80 2.67
N VAL A 85 8.05 15.67 2.10
CA VAL A 85 8.37 14.60 1.14
C VAL A 85 8.13 13.22 1.76
N SER A 86 8.56 13.01 3.00
CA SER A 86 8.34 11.75 3.72
C SER A 86 6.85 11.47 3.96
N LEU A 87 6.04 12.50 4.24
CA LEU A 87 4.59 12.40 4.39
C LEU A 87 3.90 12.01 3.07
N LEU A 88 4.30 12.62 1.96
CA LEU A 88 3.80 12.26 0.63
C LEU A 88 4.12 10.81 0.28
N LEU A 89 5.37 10.38 0.51
CA LEU A 89 5.82 9.01 0.30
C LEU A 89 5.04 8.01 1.16
N SER A 90 4.77 8.34 2.42
CA SER A 90 3.95 7.51 3.31
C SER A 90 2.52 7.37 2.78
N GLY A 91 1.89 8.48 2.38
CA GLY A 91 0.55 8.50 1.80
C GLY A 91 0.46 7.70 0.49
N LEU A 92 1.47 7.77 -0.37
CA LEU A 92 1.58 6.97 -1.58
C LEU A 92 1.76 5.48 -1.27
N ASN A 93 2.66 5.13 -0.35
CA ASN A 93 2.93 3.75 0.03
C ASN A 93 1.68 3.05 0.60
N ASN A 94 0.85 3.78 1.35
CA ASN A 94 -0.43 3.28 1.84
C ASN A 94 -1.38 2.95 0.68
N ARG A 95 -1.46 3.79 -0.35
CA ARG A 95 -2.29 3.57 -1.54
C ARG A 95 -1.79 2.40 -2.40
N PHE A 96 -0.48 2.31 -2.63
CA PHE A 96 0.12 1.18 -3.33
C PHE A 96 -0.12 -0.15 -2.60
N THR A 97 0.02 -0.14 -1.28
CA THR A 97 -0.27 -1.33 -0.46
C THR A 97 -1.74 -1.70 -0.50
N ALA A 98 -2.65 -0.73 -0.46
CA ALA A 98 -4.09 -0.96 -0.57
C ALA A 98 -4.48 -1.53 -1.94
N SER A 99 -3.94 -0.97 -3.04
CA SER A 99 -4.12 -1.46 -4.41
C SER A 99 -3.66 -2.91 -4.54
N ARG A 100 -2.44 -3.23 -4.10
CA ARG A 100 -1.90 -4.59 -4.13
C ARG A 100 -2.73 -5.59 -3.32
N ARG A 101 -3.25 -5.17 -2.15
CA ARG A 101 -4.12 -6.02 -1.33
C ARG A 101 -5.48 -6.25 -1.99
N ALA A 102 -6.03 -5.25 -2.67
CA ALA A 102 -7.27 -5.38 -3.43
C ALA A 102 -7.08 -6.36 -4.61
N ASP A 103 -5.97 -6.24 -5.32
CA ASP A 103 -5.61 -7.13 -6.43
C ASP A 103 -5.44 -8.58 -5.95
N ALA A 104 -4.65 -8.83 -4.93
CA ALA A 104 -4.45 -10.17 -4.36
C ALA A 104 -5.77 -10.79 -3.84
N ALA A 105 -6.69 -9.97 -3.31
CA ALA A 105 -7.99 -10.45 -2.87
C ALA A 105 -8.90 -10.81 -4.07
N ALA A 106 -8.89 -9.99 -5.12
CA ALA A 106 -9.65 -10.27 -6.35
C ALA A 106 -9.16 -11.55 -7.04
N ASP A 107 -7.84 -11.73 -7.16
CA ASP A 107 -7.23 -12.93 -7.73
C ASP A 107 -7.60 -14.20 -6.95
N ALA A 108 -7.54 -14.15 -5.61
CA ALA A 108 -7.91 -15.27 -4.77
C ALA A 108 -9.42 -15.60 -4.85
N CYS A 109 -10.28 -14.57 -4.90
CA CYS A 109 -11.72 -14.76 -5.12
C CYS A 109 -12.02 -15.33 -6.51
N TYR A 110 -11.30 -14.87 -7.54
CA TYR A 110 -11.43 -15.42 -8.90
C TYR A 110 -11.05 -16.90 -8.95
N ALA A 111 -9.93 -17.28 -8.33
CA ALA A 111 -9.51 -18.67 -8.24
C ALA A 111 -10.57 -19.53 -7.54
N PHE A 112 -11.12 -19.05 -6.43
CA PHE A 112 -12.20 -19.72 -5.70
C PHE A 112 -13.46 -19.88 -6.56
N LEU A 113 -13.89 -18.84 -7.28
CA LEU A 113 -15.06 -18.91 -8.17
C LEU A 113 -14.87 -19.87 -9.34
N ARG A 114 -13.64 -20.00 -9.86
CA ARG A 114 -13.33 -20.97 -10.90
C ARG A 114 -13.51 -22.40 -10.40
N GLU A 115 -13.11 -22.68 -9.17
CA GLU A 115 -13.32 -23.97 -8.52
C GLU A 115 -14.81 -24.20 -8.22
N ALA A 116 -15.52 -23.20 -7.70
CA ALA A 116 -16.94 -23.26 -7.44
C ALA A 116 -17.75 -23.56 -8.71
N LYS A 117 -17.40 -22.93 -9.84
CA LYS A 117 -18.02 -23.21 -11.14
C LYS A 117 -17.88 -24.68 -11.55
N GLN A 118 -16.69 -25.25 -11.36
CA GLN A 118 -16.46 -26.68 -11.64
C GLN A 118 -17.30 -27.57 -10.72
N GLY A 119 -17.36 -27.23 -9.42
CA GLY A 119 -18.19 -27.94 -8.46
C GLY A 119 -19.67 -27.88 -8.80
N PHE A 120 -20.17 -26.70 -9.16
CA PHE A 120 -21.58 -26.52 -9.56
C PHE A 120 -21.96 -27.39 -10.78
N ALA A 121 -21.06 -27.54 -11.75
CA ALA A 121 -21.30 -28.38 -12.91
C ALA A 121 -21.45 -29.88 -12.60
N THR A 122 -21.07 -30.30 -11.40
CA THR A 122 -21.23 -31.70 -10.94
C THR A 122 -22.45 -31.93 -10.06
N LEU A 123 -23.18 -30.84 -9.71
CA LEU A 123 -24.36 -30.96 -8.87
C LEU A 123 -25.57 -31.45 -9.71
N PRO A 124 -26.38 -32.36 -9.18
CA PRO A 124 -27.69 -32.67 -9.76
C PRO A 124 -28.62 -31.43 -9.66
N ASP A 125 -29.44 -31.23 -10.70
CA ASP A 125 -30.37 -30.09 -10.78
C ASP A 125 -31.52 -30.12 -9.77
N ASP A 126 -31.77 -31.26 -9.13
CA ASP A 126 -32.89 -31.50 -8.23
C ASP A 126 -32.54 -31.33 -6.73
N ILE A 127 -31.33 -30.92 -6.39
CA ILE A 127 -30.92 -30.70 -4.99
C ILE A 127 -31.30 -29.28 -4.55
N PRO A 128 -32.28 -29.10 -3.64
CA PRO A 128 -32.62 -27.80 -3.10
C PRO A 128 -31.39 -27.15 -2.42
N ASP A 129 -31.13 -25.87 -2.71
CA ASP A 129 -29.99 -25.12 -2.17
C ASP A 129 -28.62 -25.77 -2.42
N GLY A 130 -28.49 -26.67 -3.41
CA GLY A 130 -27.26 -27.36 -3.76
C GLY A 130 -26.06 -26.43 -3.96
N PRO A 131 -26.17 -25.39 -4.80
CA PRO A 131 -25.10 -24.42 -5.00
C PRO A 131 -24.66 -23.70 -3.72
N ALA A 132 -25.60 -23.22 -2.91
CA ALA A 132 -25.28 -22.52 -1.64
C ALA A 132 -24.63 -23.47 -0.62
N THR A 133 -25.07 -24.74 -0.58
CA THR A 133 -24.50 -25.75 0.30
C THR A 133 -23.07 -26.11 -0.11
N LEU A 134 -22.81 -26.32 -1.40
CA LEU A 134 -21.46 -26.58 -1.91
C LEU A 134 -20.54 -25.39 -1.68
N PHE A 135 -21.02 -24.18 -1.97
CA PHE A 135 -20.24 -22.96 -1.76
C PHE A 135 -19.83 -22.78 -0.28
N ASN A 136 -20.78 -23.03 0.65
CA ASN A 136 -20.50 -22.99 2.09
C ASN A 136 -19.47 -24.07 2.50
N GLN A 137 -19.54 -25.29 1.94
CA GLN A 137 -18.54 -26.32 2.20
C GLN A 137 -17.15 -25.86 1.74
N MET A 138 -17.03 -25.39 0.50
CA MET A 138 -15.76 -24.88 -0.04
C MET A 138 -15.20 -23.73 0.80
N MET A 139 -16.05 -22.82 1.24
CA MET A 139 -15.67 -21.70 2.11
C MET A 139 -15.17 -22.21 3.48
N THR A 140 -15.81 -23.24 4.03
CA THR A 140 -15.39 -23.86 5.30
C THR A 140 -14.02 -24.55 5.15
N ASP A 141 -13.78 -25.21 4.03
CA ASP A 141 -12.48 -25.83 3.72
C ASP A 141 -11.38 -24.78 3.53
N TYR A 142 -11.70 -23.65 2.89
CA TYR A 142 -10.79 -22.52 2.74
C TYR A 142 -10.38 -21.93 4.11
N ASP A 143 -11.34 -21.75 5.03
CA ASP A 143 -11.06 -21.26 6.39
C ASP A 143 -10.24 -22.29 7.20
N ALA A 144 -10.58 -23.56 7.12
CA ALA A 144 -9.84 -24.64 7.78
C ALA A 144 -8.38 -24.69 7.30
N GLU A 145 -8.15 -24.56 5.99
CA GLU A 145 -6.80 -24.49 5.42
C GLU A 145 -6.06 -23.24 5.87
N THR A 146 -6.73 -22.09 5.92
CA THR A 146 -6.15 -20.85 6.42
C THR A 146 -5.68 -20.98 7.87
N ARG A 147 -6.49 -21.60 8.73
CA ARG A 147 -6.12 -21.88 10.13
C ARG A 147 -4.92 -22.79 10.24
N ARG A 148 -4.91 -23.91 9.48
CA ARG A 148 -3.78 -24.85 9.47
C ARG A 148 -2.48 -24.17 9.06
N GLN A 149 -2.50 -23.38 8.00
CA GLN A 149 -1.31 -22.66 7.51
C GLN A 149 -0.84 -21.59 8.51
N ARG A 150 -1.78 -20.90 9.18
CA ARG A 150 -1.47 -19.94 10.24
C ARG A 150 -0.80 -20.62 11.45
N GLU A 151 -1.35 -21.73 11.93
CA GLU A 151 -0.82 -22.50 13.07
C GLU A 151 0.55 -23.09 12.75
N ALA A 152 0.77 -23.50 11.50
CA ALA A 152 2.07 -23.97 11.02
C ALA A 152 3.09 -22.85 10.76
N GLY A 153 2.71 -21.58 10.89
CA GLY A 153 3.60 -20.43 10.64
C GLY A 153 3.98 -20.24 9.18
N LEU A 154 3.19 -20.77 8.24
CA LEU A 154 3.45 -20.74 6.79
C LEU A 154 2.93 -19.48 6.11
N LEU A 155 2.10 -18.68 6.79
CA LEU A 155 1.55 -17.45 6.23
C LEU A 155 2.31 -16.22 6.73
N SER A 156 2.74 -15.39 5.81
CA SER A 156 3.13 -14.02 6.14
C SER A 156 1.91 -13.22 6.65
N ARG A 157 2.16 -12.09 7.32
CA ARG A 157 1.09 -11.22 7.81
C ARG A 157 0.18 -10.73 6.67
N ASP A 158 0.75 -10.30 5.55
CA ASP A 158 -0.01 -9.84 4.38
C ASP A 158 -0.83 -10.98 3.76
N ALA A 159 -0.25 -12.18 3.64
CA ALA A 159 -0.97 -13.34 3.13
C ALA A 159 -2.14 -13.72 4.05
N LEU A 160 -1.96 -13.66 5.37
CA LEU A 160 -3.04 -13.92 6.32
C LEU A 160 -4.14 -12.85 6.20
N ALA A 161 -3.77 -11.56 6.13
CA ALA A 161 -4.73 -10.46 5.97
C ALA A 161 -5.54 -10.62 4.68
N THR A 162 -4.90 -10.96 3.57
CA THR A 162 -5.56 -11.26 2.29
C THR A 162 -6.55 -12.43 2.43
N ARG A 163 -6.13 -13.54 3.04
CA ARG A 163 -7.02 -14.70 3.25
C ARG A 163 -8.23 -14.39 4.12
N LEU A 164 -8.04 -13.59 5.18
CA LEU A 164 -9.15 -13.15 6.04
C LEU A 164 -10.13 -12.23 5.28
N LYS A 165 -9.61 -11.32 4.46
CA LYS A 165 -10.45 -10.46 3.60
C LYS A 165 -11.23 -11.31 2.59
N VAL A 166 -10.59 -12.25 1.91
CA VAL A 166 -11.25 -13.18 0.98
C VAL A 166 -12.36 -13.95 1.68
N TYR A 167 -12.09 -14.51 2.85
CA TYR A 167 -13.13 -15.23 3.61
C TYR A 167 -14.32 -14.33 3.97
N ALA A 168 -14.08 -13.09 4.36
CA ALA A 168 -15.14 -12.13 4.64
C ALA A 168 -16.00 -11.83 3.40
N VAL A 169 -15.38 -11.67 2.23
CA VAL A 169 -16.07 -11.49 0.94
C VAL A 169 -16.90 -12.73 0.58
N LEU A 170 -16.30 -13.92 0.67
CA LEU A 170 -16.99 -15.16 0.38
C LEU A 170 -18.20 -15.39 1.30
N ARG A 171 -18.10 -15.01 2.57
CA ARG A 171 -19.25 -15.03 3.49
C ARG A 171 -20.40 -14.13 3.06
N GLN A 172 -20.11 -12.96 2.54
CA GLN A 172 -21.15 -12.07 2.00
C GLN A 172 -21.81 -12.70 0.78
N TRP A 173 -21.04 -13.26 -0.13
CA TRP A 173 -21.56 -13.94 -1.33
C TRP A 173 -22.40 -15.18 -0.99
N GLU A 174 -22.00 -15.97 -0.01
CA GLU A 174 -22.76 -17.10 0.48
C GLU A 174 -24.11 -16.66 1.05
N ALA A 175 -24.12 -15.57 1.83
CA ALA A 175 -25.37 -15.03 2.37
C ALA A 175 -26.32 -14.53 1.27
N GLU A 176 -25.79 -13.94 0.19
CA GLU A 176 -26.60 -13.55 -0.97
C GLU A 176 -27.14 -14.76 -1.74
N LEU A 177 -26.34 -15.84 -1.93
CA LEU A 177 -26.79 -17.08 -2.54
C LEU A 177 -27.98 -17.68 -1.76
N ARG A 178 -27.90 -17.73 -0.43
CA ARG A 178 -29.00 -18.24 0.42
C ARG A 178 -30.22 -17.35 0.36
N ARG A 179 -30.04 -16.02 0.34
CA ARG A 179 -31.14 -15.06 0.25
C ARG A 179 -31.87 -15.16 -1.06
N ALA A 180 -31.13 -15.30 -2.16
CA ALA A 180 -31.68 -15.40 -3.50
C ALA A 180 -32.44 -16.72 -3.74
N LYS A 181 -32.17 -17.76 -2.93
CA LYS A 181 -32.70 -19.12 -3.14
C LYS A 181 -32.53 -19.57 -4.59
N ALA A 182 -31.33 -19.35 -5.15
CA ALA A 182 -31.03 -19.66 -6.53
C ALA A 182 -31.48 -21.10 -6.87
N ALA A 183 -32.44 -21.21 -7.79
CA ALA A 183 -33.09 -22.46 -8.08
C ALA A 183 -32.23 -23.44 -8.90
N GLY A 184 -31.12 -22.93 -9.47
CA GLY A 184 -30.22 -23.73 -10.30
C GLY A 184 -28.77 -23.24 -10.25
N THR A 185 -27.88 -24.07 -10.75
CA THR A 185 -26.43 -23.82 -10.77
C THR A 185 -26.06 -22.61 -11.62
N GLN A 186 -26.76 -22.38 -12.73
CA GLN A 186 -26.51 -21.23 -13.61
C GLN A 186 -26.88 -19.92 -12.92
N GLU A 187 -28.06 -19.85 -12.31
CA GLU A 187 -28.53 -18.66 -11.59
C GLU A 187 -27.59 -18.31 -10.42
N ALA A 188 -27.18 -19.32 -9.66
CA ALA A 188 -26.20 -19.14 -8.58
C ALA A 188 -24.87 -18.58 -9.10
N PHE A 189 -24.38 -19.10 -10.23
CA PHE A 189 -23.14 -18.62 -10.81
C PHE A 189 -23.24 -17.21 -11.38
N ASP A 190 -24.37 -16.84 -12.00
CA ASP A 190 -24.60 -15.49 -12.52
C ASP A 190 -24.68 -14.46 -11.38
N LEU A 191 -25.25 -14.83 -10.23
CA LEU A 191 -25.23 -14.00 -9.04
C LEU A 191 -23.81 -13.78 -8.51
N LEU A 192 -23.04 -14.87 -8.36
CA LEU A 192 -21.63 -14.78 -7.93
C LEU A 192 -20.77 -13.97 -8.90
N ARG A 193 -21.02 -14.08 -10.19
CA ARG A 193 -20.33 -13.28 -11.21
C ARG A 193 -20.61 -11.79 -11.04
N THR A 194 -21.86 -11.43 -10.73
CA THR A 194 -22.23 -10.05 -10.45
C THR A 194 -21.54 -9.50 -9.20
N GLN A 195 -21.47 -10.31 -8.13
CA GLN A 195 -20.75 -9.94 -6.91
C GLN A 195 -19.23 -9.79 -7.17
N PHE A 196 -18.65 -10.67 -7.97
CA PHE A 196 -17.24 -10.56 -8.37
C PHE A 196 -16.96 -9.32 -9.21
N GLN A 197 -17.88 -8.92 -10.09
CA GLN A 197 -17.72 -7.68 -10.87
C GLN A 197 -17.59 -6.48 -9.93
N SER A 198 -18.42 -6.38 -8.89
CA SER A 198 -18.30 -5.31 -7.89
C SER A 198 -16.94 -5.30 -7.19
N LEU A 199 -16.42 -6.49 -6.83
CA LEU A 199 -15.07 -6.60 -6.25
C LEU A 199 -13.98 -6.18 -7.24
N SER A 200 -14.14 -6.51 -8.53
CA SER A 200 -13.23 -6.07 -9.59
C SER A 200 -13.24 -4.56 -9.77
N ASP A 201 -14.43 -3.95 -9.72
CA ASP A 201 -14.59 -2.49 -9.84
C ASP A 201 -13.92 -1.78 -8.63
N GLU A 202 -14.03 -2.34 -7.42
CA GLU A 202 -13.32 -1.82 -6.23
C GLU A 202 -11.79 -1.92 -6.39
N ARG A 203 -11.27 -3.03 -6.94
CA ARG A 203 -9.86 -3.21 -7.25
C ARG A 203 -9.38 -2.15 -8.24
N ASP A 204 -10.11 -1.99 -9.36
CA ASP A 204 -9.76 -1.04 -10.41
C ASP A 204 -9.78 0.41 -9.87
N ALA A 205 -10.77 0.75 -9.04
CA ALA A 205 -10.83 2.05 -8.37
C ALA A 205 -9.65 2.30 -7.42
N ALA A 206 -9.21 1.28 -6.68
CA ALA A 206 -8.04 1.39 -5.80
C ALA A 206 -6.75 1.59 -6.59
N GLN A 207 -6.60 0.91 -7.74
CA GLN A 207 -5.47 1.05 -8.64
C GLN A 207 -5.44 2.45 -9.27
N GLU A 208 -6.58 2.95 -9.77
CA GLU A 208 -6.70 4.27 -10.36
C GLU A 208 -6.43 5.38 -9.32
N ALA A 209 -6.93 5.23 -8.10
CA ALA A 209 -6.66 6.17 -7.02
C ALA A 209 -5.16 6.23 -6.66
N ALA A 210 -4.47 5.09 -6.66
CA ALA A 210 -3.04 5.04 -6.42
C ALA A 210 -2.24 5.68 -7.56
N ALA A 211 -2.61 5.42 -8.82
CA ALA A 211 -1.97 6.02 -9.99
C ALA A 211 -2.18 7.55 -10.03
N SER A 212 -3.42 8.00 -9.81
CA SER A 212 -3.75 9.42 -9.77
C SER A 212 -3.01 10.16 -8.65
N ALA A 213 -2.87 9.55 -7.48
CA ALA A 213 -2.12 10.12 -6.37
C ALA A 213 -0.62 10.22 -6.67
N LEU A 214 -0.05 9.25 -7.39
CA LEU A 214 1.35 9.29 -7.83
C LEU A 214 1.59 10.45 -8.81
N GLU A 215 0.72 10.62 -9.79
CA GLU A 215 0.79 11.74 -10.73
C GLU A 215 0.63 13.09 -10.02
N ALA A 216 -0.34 13.20 -9.10
CA ALA A 216 -0.53 14.42 -8.31
C ALA A 216 0.68 14.74 -7.41
N ALA A 217 1.33 13.71 -6.86
CA ALA A 217 2.57 13.89 -6.10
C ALA A 217 3.70 14.41 -6.98
N PHE A 218 3.88 13.89 -8.20
CA PHE A 218 4.86 14.42 -9.15
C PHE A 218 4.53 15.86 -9.57
N ASP A 219 3.26 16.19 -9.87
CA ASP A 219 2.84 17.57 -10.17
C ASP A 219 3.21 18.52 -9.04
N PHE A 220 2.94 18.12 -7.80
CA PHE A 220 3.30 18.91 -6.63
C PHE A 220 4.81 19.05 -6.46
N MET A 221 5.56 17.95 -6.57
CA MET A 221 7.01 17.93 -6.41
C MET A 221 7.70 18.79 -7.47
N GLU A 222 7.27 18.72 -8.72
CA GLU A 222 7.79 19.54 -9.82
C GLU A 222 7.50 21.03 -9.59
N GLN A 223 6.30 21.36 -9.14
CA GLN A 223 5.91 22.76 -8.90
C GLN A 223 6.59 23.35 -7.65
N ALA A 224 6.76 22.56 -6.58
CA ALA A 224 7.30 23.02 -5.31
C ALA A 224 8.82 23.02 -5.28
N PHE A 225 9.46 22.03 -5.89
CA PHE A 225 10.86 21.72 -5.68
C PHE A 225 11.68 21.63 -6.98
N ALA A 226 11.03 21.51 -8.14
CA ALA A 226 11.71 21.39 -9.43
C ALA A 226 12.86 20.33 -9.38
N GLU A 227 14.06 20.70 -9.85
CA GLU A 227 15.26 19.84 -9.88
C GLU A 227 16.09 19.96 -8.58
N SER A 228 15.43 19.94 -7.43
CA SER A 228 16.09 20.09 -6.14
C SER A 228 16.46 18.75 -5.48
N GLN A 229 17.15 18.85 -4.35
CA GLN A 229 17.52 17.68 -3.56
C GLN A 229 16.30 16.92 -3.02
N GLU A 230 15.20 17.61 -2.78
CA GLU A 230 13.93 17.01 -2.35
C GLU A 230 13.35 16.07 -3.42
N MET A 231 13.43 16.44 -4.69
CA MET A 231 13.04 15.57 -5.80
C MET A 231 13.93 14.33 -5.89
N VAL A 232 15.22 14.49 -5.69
CA VAL A 232 16.17 13.34 -5.65
C VAL A 232 15.78 12.37 -4.54
N VAL A 233 15.50 12.86 -3.34
CA VAL A 233 15.04 12.03 -2.22
C VAL A 233 13.73 11.34 -2.56
N PHE A 234 12.75 12.07 -3.08
CA PHE A 234 11.44 11.52 -3.46
C PHE A 234 11.56 10.33 -4.43
N VAL A 235 12.29 10.48 -5.52
CA VAL A 235 12.47 9.44 -6.54
C VAL A 235 13.28 8.26 -6.01
N THR A 236 14.32 8.53 -5.20
CA THR A 236 15.15 7.50 -4.58
C THR A 236 14.32 6.64 -3.62
N GLU A 237 13.52 7.26 -2.77
CA GLU A 237 12.66 6.54 -1.82
C GLU A 237 11.55 5.74 -2.52
N LEU A 238 10.97 6.24 -3.62
CA LEU A 238 10.06 5.45 -4.45
C LEU A 238 10.73 4.20 -5.03
N THR A 239 12.02 4.30 -5.38
CA THR A 239 12.80 3.16 -5.88
C THR A 239 13.06 2.11 -4.79
N LEU A 240 13.32 2.56 -3.56
CA LEU A 240 13.67 1.70 -2.43
C LEU A 240 12.44 1.07 -1.76
N ALA A 241 11.27 1.70 -1.85
CA ALA A 241 10.04 1.20 -1.25
C ALA A 241 9.45 0.04 -2.07
N PRO A 242 9.36 -1.20 -1.53
CA PRO A 242 8.95 -2.36 -2.32
C PRO A 242 7.54 -2.25 -2.93
N ALA A 243 6.59 -1.63 -2.21
CA ALA A 243 5.22 -1.46 -2.70
C ALA A 243 5.15 -0.44 -3.84
N ALA A 244 5.90 0.67 -3.74
CA ALA A 244 6.00 1.69 -4.79
C ALA A 244 6.68 1.11 -6.05
N HIS A 245 7.80 0.42 -5.86
CA HIS A 245 8.55 -0.20 -6.98
C HIS A 245 7.68 -1.22 -7.74
N ALA A 246 6.99 -2.10 -7.02
CA ALA A 246 6.08 -3.08 -7.62
C ALA A 246 4.96 -2.37 -8.39
N PHE A 247 4.27 -1.41 -7.77
CA PHE A 247 3.17 -0.68 -8.39
C PHE A 247 3.61 0.05 -9.67
N ILE A 248 4.74 0.77 -9.62
CA ILE A 248 5.28 1.51 -10.78
C ILE A 248 5.71 0.55 -11.90
N THR A 249 6.27 -0.61 -11.55
CA THR A 249 6.69 -1.62 -12.53
C THR A 249 5.49 -2.22 -13.27
N GLU A 250 4.40 -2.48 -12.56
CA GLU A 250 3.18 -3.09 -13.10
C GLU A 250 2.31 -2.09 -13.88
N ASN A 251 2.17 -0.86 -13.38
CA ASN A 251 1.25 0.12 -13.94
C ASN A 251 1.94 1.19 -14.81
N GLY A 252 3.25 1.32 -14.68
CA GLY A 252 4.04 2.35 -15.35
C GLY A 252 3.93 3.71 -14.64
N CYS A 253 4.94 4.54 -14.82
CA CYS A 253 4.95 5.97 -14.49
C CYS A 253 6.08 6.62 -15.31
N PRO A 254 5.80 7.23 -16.46
CA PRO A 254 6.83 7.80 -17.33
C PRO A 254 7.73 8.81 -16.64
N ARG A 255 7.16 9.66 -15.76
CA ARG A 255 7.91 10.66 -14.97
C ARG A 255 8.93 10.00 -14.04
N TYR A 256 8.52 8.96 -13.31
CA TYR A 256 9.44 8.21 -12.46
C TYR A 256 10.63 7.66 -13.25
N PHE A 257 10.39 7.02 -14.38
CA PHE A 257 11.46 6.45 -15.21
C PHE A 257 12.40 7.52 -15.78
N GLN A 258 11.88 8.69 -16.12
CA GLN A 258 12.69 9.82 -16.59
C GLN A 258 13.62 10.30 -15.46
N TYR A 259 13.07 10.66 -14.29
CA TYR A 259 13.86 11.12 -13.15
C TYR A 259 14.88 10.08 -12.67
N ASN A 260 14.48 8.81 -12.58
CA ASN A 260 15.38 7.75 -12.17
C ASN A 260 16.54 7.54 -13.16
N LYS A 261 16.27 7.67 -14.45
CA LYS A 261 17.32 7.62 -15.49
C LYS A 261 18.28 8.79 -15.36
N ASP A 262 17.79 9.98 -15.14
CA ASP A 262 18.61 11.20 -15.02
C ASP A 262 19.50 11.12 -13.78
N LEU A 263 18.97 10.66 -12.63
CA LEU A 263 19.75 10.40 -11.42
C LEU A 263 20.86 9.36 -11.63
N LEU A 264 20.58 8.26 -12.32
CA LEU A 264 21.58 7.23 -12.66
C LEU A 264 22.69 7.79 -13.56
N LEU A 265 22.35 8.67 -14.51
CA LEU A 265 23.32 9.32 -15.39
C LEU A 265 24.22 10.29 -14.63
N ASP A 266 23.66 11.07 -13.71
CA ASP A 266 24.41 12.02 -12.87
C ASP A 266 25.33 11.31 -11.88
N HIS A 267 24.90 10.22 -11.27
CA HIS A 267 25.75 9.36 -10.45
C HIS A 267 26.92 8.78 -11.27
N ARG A 268 26.66 8.36 -12.51
CA ARG A 268 27.69 7.81 -13.40
C ARG A 268 28.68 8.86 -13.86
N LYS A 269 28.21 10.10 -14.14
CA LYS A 269 29.08 11.24 -14.43
C LYS A 269 29.97 11.60 -13.25
N ALA A 270 29.39 11.69 -12.04
CA ALA A 270 30.11 12.00 -10.83
C ALA A 270 31.19 10.95 -10.51
N ALA A 271 30.86 9.66 -10.69
CA ALA A 271 31.81 8.57 -10.51
C ALA A 271 32.98 8.66 -11.52
N LEU A 272 32.71 8.89 -12.80
CA LEU A 272 33.71 9.08 -13.84
C LEU A 272 34.61 10.30 -13.58
N GLN A 273 34.02 11.42 -13.12
CA GLN A 273 34.83 12.62 -12.76
C GLN A 273 35.74 12.35 -11.57
N GLN A 274 35.28 11.59 -10.57
CA GLN A 274 36.15 11.19 -9.44
C GLN A 274 37.26 10.26 -9.86
N GLU A 275 37.01 9.31 -10.76
CA GLU A 275 38.05 8.42 -11.32
C GLU A 275 39.08 9.21 -12.11
N LEU A 276 38.66 10.13 -13.00
CA LEU A 276 39.57 11.00 -13.76
C LEU A 276 40.42 11.88 -12.83
N ALA A 277 39.81 12.50 -11.83
CA ALA A 277 40.53 13.32 -10.85
C ALA A 277 41.51 12.48 -9.98
N ALA A 278 41.22 11.22 -9.75
CA ALA A 278 42.12 10.30 -9.06
C ALA A 278 43.29 9.87 -9.94
N GLU A 279 43.07 9.67 -11.26
CA GLU A 279 44.15 9.36 -12.22
C GLU A 279 45.07 10.56 -12.46
N GLU A 280 44.52 11.77 -12.61
CA GLU A 280 45.33 13.02 -12.73
C GLU A 280 46.21 13.23 -11.52
N ARG A 281 45.74 12.96 -10.29
CA ARG A 281 46.57 13.01 -9.08
C ARG A 281 47.66 11.95 -9.04
N ARG A 282 47.45 10.78 -9.65
CA ARG A 282 48.47 9.73 -9.75
C ARG A 282 49.54 10.04 -10.79
N HIS A 283 49.19 10.74 -11.86
CA HIS A 283 50.14 11.09 -12.93
C HIS A 283 50.75 12.48 -12.79
N GLY A 284 50.16 13.42 -12.03
CA GLY A 284 50.71 14.75 -11.75
C GLY A 284 51.70 14.84 -10.59
N GLY A 285 52.06 13.71 -9.98
CA GLY A 285 53.06 13.59 -8.88
C GLY A 285 54.43 13.02 -9.28
N MET A 286 54.78 13.10 -10.57
CA MET A 286 56.14 12.79 -11.03
C MET A 286 56.90 14.07 -11.40
#